data_a90970fa365c2e7959267a5aba2035bb
#
_entry.id   a90970fa365c2e7959267a5aba2035bb
#
_cell.length_a   1.000
_cell.length_b   1.000
_cell.length_c   1.000
_cell.angle_alpha   90.00
_cell.angle_beta   90.00
_cell.angle_gamma   90.00
#
_symmetry.space_group_name_H-M   'P 1'
#
loop_
_entity.id
_entity.type
_entity.pdbx_description
1 polymer ?
#
loop_
_entity_poly.entity_id
_entity_poly.type
_entity_poly.pdbx_seq_one_letter_code
_entity_poly.pdbx_strand_id
1 'polypeptide(L)'
;MRTAGPPVLPISAEHPSTHEKRQDFRFLPWGLRFDLFMNHTDNLLRFDAFNLSLRIIRQLAGVAGGLRRRDGGLEKQLRAAASSVSLNLAESRGRAGKDKLHFLRIALGSAEEVTACLYVAIAWGYLAEGETHELVADLVHLRGMLGKMTRP
;
A
#
# COMPACT_ATOMS: atom_id res chain seq x y z
N MET A 1 16.80 -42.80 -63.43
CA MET A 1 16.85 -42.75 -61.96
C MET A 1 16.67 -41.29 -61.53
N ARG A 2 15.48 -40.95 -61.03
CA ARG A 2 15.16 -39.61 -60.48
C ARG A 2 15.08 -39.76 -58.98
N THR A 3 16.00 -39.11 -58.29
CA THR A 3 16.02 -39.07 -56.81
C THR A 3 15.00 -38.04 -56.34
N ALA A 4 14.01 -38.51 -55.60
CA ALA A 4 13.02 -37.67 -54.95
C ALA A 4 13.67 -36.90 -53.80
N GLY A 5 13.49 -35.57 -53.75
CA GLY A 5 13.88 -34.73 -52.66
C GLY A 5 12.95 -34.94 -51.44
N PRO A 6 13.42 -34.55 -50.23
CA PRO A 6 12.63 -34.74 -49.01
C PRO A 6 11.39 -33.84 -48.99
N PRO A 7 10.30 -34.25 -48.29
CA PRO A 7 9.07 -33.50 -48.23
C PRO A 7 9.24 -32.23 -47.39
N VAL A 8 8.79 -31.12 -47.97
CA VAL A 8 8.71 -29.82 -47.28
C VAL A 8 7.47 -29.87 -46.38
N LEU A 9 7.68 -29.76 -45.06
CA LEU A 9 6.60 -29.60 -44.08
C LEU A 9 6.05 -28.15 -44.13
N PRO A 10 4.73 -27.96 -44.11
CA PRO A 10 4.16 -26.63 -44.06
C PRO A 10 4.39 -26.01 -42.66
N ILE A 11 5.02 -24.87 -42.65
CA ILE A 11 5.16 -24.02 -41.46
C ILE A 11 3.83 -23.26 -41.31
N SER A 12 2.86 -23.84 -40.65
CA SER A 12 1.73 -23.10 -40.10
C SER A 12 2.05 -22.77 -38.67
N ALA A 13 2.84 -21.73 -38.50
CA ALA A 13 2.94 -21.01 -37.22
C ALA A 13 1.67 -20.19 -37.07
N GLU A 14 0.62 -20.79 -36.54
CA GLU A 14 -0.46 -20.03 -35.92
C GLU A 14 0.11 -19.38 -34.65
N HIS A 15 0.42 -18.08 -34.76
CA HIS A 15 0.59 -17.25 -33.58
C HIS A 15 -0.72 -17.28 -32.80
N PRO A 16 -0.72 -17.66 -31.50
CA PRO A 16 -1.90 -17.48 -30.68
C PRO A 16 -2.16 -15.97 -30.63
N SER A 17 -3.32 -15.59 -31.17
CA SER A 17 -3.91 -14.27 -31.06
C SER A 17 -4.02 -13.92 -29.57
N THR A 18 -3.11 -13.07 -29.09
CA THR A 18 -3.17 -12.45 -27.78
C THR A 18 -4.28 -11.39 -27.77
N HIS A 19 -5.51 -11.79 -27.98
CA HIS A 19 -6.66 -11.13 -27.42
C HIS A 19 -6.84 -11.61 -25.97
N GLU A 20 -5.85 -11.31 -25.16
CA GLU A 20 -6.01 -11.30 -23.72
C GLU A 20 -7.16 -10.34 -23.44
N LYS A 21 -8.30 -10.91 -23.05
CA LYS A 21 -9.48 -10.17 -22.62
C LYS A 21 -9.01 -9.21 -21.53
N ARG A 22 -8.84 -7.94 -21.87
CA ARG A 22 -8.65 -6.87 -20.89
C ARG A 22 -9.87 -6.93 -19.99
N GLN A 23 -9.74 -7.58 -18.84
CA GLN A 23 -10.77 -7.52 -17.81
C GLN A 23 -11.00 -6.04 -17.52
N ASP A 24 -12.24 -5.61 -17.71
CA ASP A 24 -12.61 -4.22 -17.51
C ASP A 24 -12.65 -3.95 -16.01
N PHE A 25 -11.51 -3.51 -15.48
CA PHE A 25 -11.28 -3.22 -14.07
C PHE A 25 -12.25 -2.18 -13.48
N ARG A 26 -13.02 -1.49 -14.35
CA ARG A 26 -13.96 -0.42 -13.93
C ARG A 26 -15.13 -0.93 -13.11
N PHE A 27 -15.52 -2.21 -13.26
CA PHE A 27 -16.67 -2.81 -12.60
C PHE A 27 -16.34 -3.67 -11.36
N LEU A 28 -15.06 -3.82 -11.02
CA LEU A 28 -14.67 -4.56 -9.82
C LEU A 28 -14.80 -3.69 -8.56
N PRO A 29 -15.24 -4.26 -7.41
CA PRO A 29 -15.17 -3.58 -6.13
C PRO A 29 -13.77 -3.02 -5.88
N TRP A 30 -13.68 -1.86 -5.28
CA TRP A 30 -12.41 -1.13 -5.07
C TRP A 30 -11.31 -2.00 -4.44
N GLY A 31 -11.65 -2.84 -3.46
CA GLY A 31 -10.70 -3.76 -2.81
C GLY A 31 -10.10 -4.77 -3.80
N LEU A 32 -10.93 -5.43 -4.61
CA LEU A 32 -10.50 -6.38 -5.64
C LEU A 32 -9.67 -5.71 -6.74
N ARG A 33 -10.04 -4.47 -7.13
CA ARG A 33 -9.26 -3.68 -8.10
C ARG A 33 -7.88 -3.36 -7.56
N PHE A 34 -7.80 -3.02 -6.29
CA PHE A 34 -6.55 -2.70 -5.63
C PHE A 34 -5.66 -3.94 -5.54
N ASP A 35 -6.20 -5.08 -5.13
CA ASP A 35 -5.44 -6.34 -5.01
C ASP A 35 -4.93 -6.86 -6.35
N LEU A 36 -5.74 -6.75 -7.43
CA LEU A 36 -5.32 -7.10 -8.79
C LEU A 36 -4.28 -6.13 -9.36
N PHE A 37 -4.42 -4.83 -9.10
CA PHE A 37 -3.43 -3.82 -9.49
C PHE A 37 -2.10 -4.04 -8.76
N MET A 38 -2.16 -4.48 -7.49
CA MET A 38 -1.01 -4.67 -6.61
C MET A 38 -0.24 -5.98 -6.88
N ASN A 39 -0.84 -6.97 -7.54
CA ASN A 39 -0.19 -8.27 -7.78
C ASN A 39 0.80 -8.31 -8.95
N HIS A 40 0.99 -7.22 -9.70
CA HIS A 40 1.93 -7.19 -10.83
C HIS A 40 3.19 -6.38 -10.52
N THR A 41 4.26 -7.10 -10.15
CA THR A 41 5.69 -6.78 -10.37
C THR A 41 6.29 -5.50 -9.77
N ASP A 42 5.64 -4.77 -8.87
CA ASP A 42 6.31 -3.63 -8.26
C ASP A 42 7.13 -4.08 -7.04
N ASN A 43 8.43 -3.78 -7.07
CA ASN A 43 9.37 -4.07 -5.99
C ASN A 43 8.97 -3.37 -4.66
N LEU A 44 8.14 -2.31 -4.74
CA LEU A 44 7.59 -1.61 -3.60
C LEU A 44 6.57 -2.48 -2.84
N LEU A 45 5.80 -3.32 -3.55
CA LEU A 45 4.79 -4.21 -2.97
C LEU A 45 5.36 -5.44 -2.28
N ARG A 46 6.65 -5.72 -2.44
CA ARG A 46 7.40 -6.70 -1.64
C ARG A 46 7.91 -6.11 -0.33
N PHE A 47 7.57 -4.87 -0.03
CA PHE A 47 7.99 -4.18 1.17
C PHE A 47 6.87 -4.21 2.22
N ASP A 48 6.96 -5.12 3.18
CA ASP A 48 5.91 -5.40 4.16
C ASP A 48 5.46 -4.15 4.94
N ALA A 49 6.40 -3.29 5.34
CA ALA A 49 6.07 -2.05 6.03
C ALA A 49 5.23 -1.10 5.15
N PHE A 50 5.52 -1.05 3.84
CA PHE A 50 4.74 -0.26 2.90
C PHE A 50 3.33 -0.85 2.72
N ASN A 51 3.20 -2.16 2.54
CA ASN A 51 1.91 -2.83 2.43
C ASN A 51 1.05 -2.63 3.68
N LEU A 52 1.67 -2.73 4.86
CA LEU A 52 1.00 -2.48 6.13
C LEU A 52 0.53 -1.03 6.23
N SER A 53 1.34 -0.05 5.79
CA SER A 53 0.94 1.36 5.76
C SER A 53 -0.27 1.62 4.85
N LEU A 54 -0.35 0.94 3.70
CA LEU A 54 -1.52 1.03 2.81
C LEU A 54 -2.77 0.37 3.41
N ARG A 55 -2.62 -0.73 4.16
CA ARG A 55 -3.72 -1.35 4.91
C ARG A 55 -4.26 -0.39 5.96
N ILE A 56 -3.40 0.27 6.71
CA ILE A 56 -3.75 1.31 7.69
C ILE A 56 -4.55 2.44 7.01
N ILE A 57 -4.10 2.96 5.86
CA ILE A 57 -4.83 4.00 5.11
C ILE A 57 -6.25 3.53 4.73
N ARG A 58 -6.43 2.27 4.32
CA ARG A 58 -7.76 1.73 4.01
C ARG A 58 -8.67 1.67 5.23
N GLN A 59 -8.15 1.24 6.37
CA GLN A 59 -8.90 1.23 7.63
C GLN A 59 -9.26 2.66 8.07
N LEU A 60 -8.33 3.61 7.95
CA LEU A 60 -8.58 5.03 8.23
C LEU A 60 -9.69 5.62 7.37
N ALA A 61 -9.83 5.20 6.12
CA ALA A 61 -10.91 5.66 5.24
C ALA A 61 -12.30 5.35 5.81
N GLY A 62 -12.45 4.27 6.57
CA GLY A 62 -13.70 3.90 7.25
C GLY A 62 -14.10 4.87 8.36
N VAL A 63 -13.13 5.41 9.11
CA VAL A 63 -13.37 6.32 10.25
C VAL A 63 -13.29 7.80 9.87
N ALA A 64 -12.55 8.13 8.80
CA ALA A 64 -12.28 9.51 8.38
C ALA A 64 -13.56 10.32 8.10
N GLY A 65 -14.57 9.70 7.48
CA GLY A 65 -15.84 10.39 7.17
C GLY A 65 -16.60 10.84 8.41
N GLY A 66 -16.58 10.02 9.47
CA GLY A 66 -17.16 10.35 10.79
C GLY A 66 -16.37 11.48 11.47
N LEU A 67 -15.06 11.36 11.49
CA LEU A 67 -14.16 12.33 12.09
C LEU A 67 -14.25 13.70 11.40
N ARG A 68 -14.28 13.73 10.07
CA ARG A 68 -14.39 14.98 9.29
C ARG A 68 -15.62 15.81 9.66
N ARG A 69 -16.75 15.19 9.98
CA ARG A 69 -17.98 15.90 10.39
C ARG A 69 -17.88 16.50 11.80
N ARG A 70 -17.03 15.94 12.65
CA ARG A 70 -16.85 16.38 14.05
C ARG A 70 -15.66 17.34 14.19
N ASP A 71 -14.54 17.00 13.53
CA ASP A 71 -13.31 17.78 13.53
C ASP A 71 -12.56 17.59 12.19
N GLY A 72 -12.82 18.50 11.25
CA GLY A 72 -12.17 18.46 9.93
C GLY A 72 -10.66 18.81 10.00
N GLY A 73 -10.23 19.52 11.04
CA GLY A 73 -8.81 19.82 11.27
C GLY A 73 -8.02 18.57 11.65
N LEU A 74 -8.52 17.82 12.63
CA LEU A 74 -7.92 16.57 13.07
C LEU A 74 -7.94 15.50 11.99
N GLU A 75 -9.04 15.39 11.20
CA GLU A 75 -9.13 14.49 10.05
C GLU A 75 -8.07 14.79 9.00
N LYS A 76 -7.86 16.06 8.68
CA LYS A 76 -6.84 16.50 7.72
C LYS A 76 -5.43 16.13 8.19
N GLN A 77 -5.10 16.34 9.47
CA GLN A 77 -3.81 15.95 10.05
C GLN A 77 -3.63 14.42 10.00
N LEU A 78 -4.64 13.67 10.41
CA LEU A 78 -4.63 12.20 10.37
C LEU A 78 -4.32 11.66 8.97
N ARG A 79 -4.99 12.18 7.94
CA ARG A 79 -4.75 11.78 6.54
C ARG A 79 -3.38 12.19 6.03
N ALA A 80 -2.93 13.39 6.36
CA ALA A 80 -1.60 13.88 5.98
C ALA A 80 -0.50 13.01 6.58
N ALA A 81 -0.59 12.70 7.88
CA ALA A 81 0.35 11.84 8.57
C ALA A 81 0.35 10.41 7.99
N ALA A 82 -0.82 9.81 7.76
CA ALA A 82 -0.92 8.47 7.17
C ALA A 82 -0.31 8.40 5.75
N SER A 83 -0.55 9.40 4.92
CA SER A 83 0.06 9.49 3.59
C SER A 83 1.57 9.67 3.69
N SER A 84 2.05 10.50 4.63
CA SER A 84 3.46 10.74 4.89
C SER A 84 4.21 9.44 5.24
N VAL A 85 3.61 8.54 6.03
CA VAL A 85 4.21 7.22 6.31
C VAL A 85 4.52 6.48 5.02
N SER A 86 3.52 6.29 4.15
CA SER A 86 3.67 5.50 2.93
C SER A 86 4.64 6.14 1.95
N LEU A 87 4.60 7.46 1.78
CA LEU A 87 5.46 8.19 0.87
C LEU A 87 6.93 8.12 1.30
N ASN A 88 7.22 8.29 2.59
CA ASN A 88 8.58 8.21 3.12
C ASN A 88 9.12 6.77 3.11
N LEU A 89 8.28 5.76 3.31
CA LEU A 89 8.66 4.36 3.11
C LEU A 89 9.07 4.11 1.65
N ALA A 90 8.28 4.60 0.69
CA ALA A 90 8.61 4.49 -0.73
C ALA A 90 9.93 5.19 -1.07
N GLU A 91 10.12 6.43 -0.61
CA GLU A 91 11.35 7.21 -0.82
C GLU A 91 12.57 6.49 -0.24
N SER A 92 12.44 5.90 0.95
CA SER A 92 13.53 5.16 1.60
C SER A 92 14.04 3.99 0.75
N ARG A 93 13.21 3.41 -0.14
CA ARG A 93 13.59 2.30 -1.03
C ARG A 93 14.58 2.70 -2.11
N GLY A 94 14.48 3.94 -2.58
CA GLY A 94 15.39 4.52 -3.58
C GLY A 94 16.68 5.08 -2.98
N ARG A 95 16.85 5.04 -1.64
CA ARG A 95 17.97 5.65 -0.92
C ARG A 95 18.88 4.62 -0.24
N ALA A 96 20.08 5.05 0.14
CA ALA A 96 21.05 4.23 0.84
C ALA A 96 21.63 4.97 2.06
N GLY A 97 22.25 4.23 2.98
CA GLY A 97 22.98 4.78 4.13
C GLY A 97 22.15 5.74 4.98
N LYS A 98 22.71 6.92 5.28
CA LYS A 98 22.09 7.93 6.15
C LYS A 98 20.80 8.50 5.56
N ASP A 99 20.73 8.66 4.24
CA ASP A 99 19.54 9.18 3.57
C ASP A 99 18.36 8.21 3.73
N LYS A 100 18.57 6.92 3.50
CA LYS A 100 17.56 5.90 3.76
C LYS A 100 17.04 5.97 5.20
N LEU A 101 17.98 6.07 6.15
CA LEU A 101 17.65 6.13 7.57
C LEU A 101 16.85 7.40 7.92
N HIS A 102 17.14 8.52 7.26
CA HIS A 102 16.40 9.77 7.43
C HIS A 102 14.92 9.60 7.05
N PHE A 103 14.63 9.06 5.87
CA PHE A 103 13.24 8.83 5.43
C PHE A 103 12.50 7.81 6.30
N LEU A 104 13.17 6.75 6.76
CA LEU A 104 12.59 5.79 7.70
C LEU A 104 12.22 6.43 9.04
N ARG A 105 13.03 7.38 9.55
CA ARG A 105 12.72 8.14 10.76
C ARG A 105 11.54 9.09 10.57
N ILE A 106 11.43 9.73 9.40
CA ILE A 106 10.24 10.55 9.07
C ILE A 106 9.00 9.65 9.04
N ALA A 107 9.07 8.49 8.40
CA ALA A 107 7.96 7.54 8.38
C ALA A 107 7.55 7.10 9.80
N LEU A 108 8.51 6.84 10.68
CA LEU A 108 8.25 6.50 12.08
C LEU A 108 7.56 7.65 12.83
N GLY A 109 8.06 8.89 12.71
CA GLY A 109 7.43 10.07 13.30
C GLY A 109 6.01 10.28 12.81
N SER A 110 5.77 10.09 11.51
CA SER A 110 4.43 10.17 10.92
C SER A 110 3.49 9.06 11.44
N ALA A 111 3.99 7.85 11.69
CA ALA A 111 3.18 6.77 12.28
C ALA A 111 2.82 7.06 13.74
N GLU A 112 3.71 7.72 14.50
CA GLU A 112 3.41 8.22 15.84
C GLU A 112 2.32 9.31 15.79
N GLU A 113 2.37 10.22 14.81
CA GLU A 113 1.36 11.26 14.63
C GLU A 113 0.00 10.68 14.29
N VAL A 114 -0.09 9.66 13.42
CA VAL A 114 -1.34 8.93 13.15
C VAL A 114 -1.91 8.36 14.45
N THR A 115 -1.06 7.72 15.26
CA THR A 115 -1.46 7.14 16.56
C THR A 115 -1.98 8.21 17.50
N ALA A 116 -1.28 9.35 17.60
CA ALA A 116 -1.69 10.47 18.43
C ALA A 116 -3.04 11.06 17.99
N CYS A 117 -3.26 11.26 16.69
CA CYS A 117 -4.54 11.74 16.16
C CYS A 117 -5.70 10.82 16.52
N LEU A 118 -5.51 9.48 16.47
CA LEU A 118 -6.55 8.53 16.88
C LEU A 118 -6.85 8.62 18.37
N TYR A 119 -5.86 8.70 19.24
CA TYR A 119 -6.07 8.86 20.67
C TYR A 119 -6.75 10.19 21.02
N VAL A 120 -6.41 11.27 20.33
CA VAL A 120 -7.09 12.56 20.46
C VAL A 120 -8.56 12.43 20.05
N ALA A 121 -8.84 11.76 18.92
CA ALA A 121 -10.22 11.55 18.47
C ALA A 121 -11.03 10.70 19.44
N ILE A 122 -10.43 9.68 20.06
CA ILE A 122 -11.07 8.85 21.10
C ILE A 122 -11.30 9.68 22.35
N ALA A 123 -10.32 10.43 22.81
CA ALA A 123 -10.43 11.27 24.02
C ALA A 123 -11.53 12.34 23.90
N TRP A 124 -11.75 12.88 22.70
CA TRP A 124 -12.87 13.78 22.41
C TRP A 124 -14.21 13.06 22.19
N GLY A 125 -14.24 11.72 22.24
CA GLY A 125 -15.44 10.93 21.94
C GLY A 125 -15.87 10.98 20.47
N TYR A 126 -14.96 11.30 19.57
CA TYR A 126 -15.24 11.33 18.13
C TYR A 126 -15.23 9.92 17.52
N LEU A 127 -14.43 9.02 18.08
CA LEU A 127 -14.31 7.62 17.70
C LEU A 127 -14.47 6.73 18.93
N ALA A 128 -15.10 5.57 18.76
CA ALA A 128 -15.14 4.55 19.81
C ALA A 128 -13.87 3.70 19.79
N GLU A 129 -13.38 3.27 20.97
CA GLU A 129 -12.20 2.40 21.06
C GLU A 129 -12.36 1.11 20.25
N GLY A 130 -13.55 0.50 20.27
CA GLY A 130 -13.83 -0.74 19.54
C GLY A 130 -13.72 -0.58 18.01
N GLU A 131 -14.01 0.61 17.48
CA GLU A 131 -13.91 0.89 16.04
C GLU A 131 -12.46 1.02 15.55
N THR A 132 -11.53 1.25 16.46
CA THR A 132 -10.12 1.56 16.13
C THR A 132 -9.15 0.46 16.57
N HIS A 133 -9.61 -0.59 17.22
CA HIS A 133 -8.75 -1.62 17.83
C HIS A 133 -7.78 -2.28 16.82
N GLU A 134 -8.28 -2.75 15.68
CA GLU A 134 -7.43 -3.36 14.63
C GLU A 134 -6.46 -2.35 14.03
N LEU A 135 -6.92 -1.14 13.81
CA LEU A 135 -6.12 -0.04 13.28
C LEU A 135 -4.95 0.31 14.21
N VAL A 136 -5.21 0.38 15.52
CA VAL A 136 -4.19 0.63 16.54
C VAL A 136 -3.19 -0.53 16.60
N ALA A 137 -3.66 -1.78 16.51
CA ALA A 137 -2.78 -2.96 16.48
C ALA A 137 -1.84 -2.94 15.26
N ASP A 138 -2.36 -2.58 14.09
CA ASP A 138 -1.56 -2.44 12.87
C ASP A 138 -0.54 -1.30 12.98
N LEU A 139 -0.89 -0.19 13.60
CA LEU A 139 0.03 0.92 13.86
C LEU A 139 1.15 0.51 14.83
N VAL A 140 0.84 -0.23 15.89
CA VAL A 140 1.84 -0.77 16.82
C VAL A 140 2.82 -1.68 16.07
N HIS A 141 2.30 -2.56 15.20
CA HIS A 141 3.14 -3.45 14.39
C HIS A 141 4.04 -2.65 13.44
N LEU A 142 3.47 -1.69 12.70
CA LEU A 142 4.23 -0.84 11.77
C LEU A 142 5.34 -0.05 12.47
N ARG A 143 5.04 0.55 13.62
CA ARG A 143 6.03 1.27 14.44
C ARG A 143 7.13 0.34 14.93
N GLY A 144 6.79 -0.90 15.31
CA GLY A 144 7.77 -1.93 15.66
C GLY A 144 8.71 -2.29 14.50
N MET A 145 8.17 -2.43 13.28
CA MET A 145 8.98 -2.65 12.08
C MET A 145 9.91 -1.46 11.80
N LEU A 146 9.36 -0.24 11.77
CA LEU A 146 10.12 0.99 11.54
C LEU A 146 11.19 1.21 12.62
N GLY A 147 10.87 0.95 13.88
CA GLY A 147 11.83 1.03 14.99
C GLY A 147 13.03 0.09 14.81
N LYS A 148 12.80 -1.13 14.32
CA LYS A 148 13.90 -2.08 13.99
C LYS A 148 14.73 -1.59 12.81
N MET A 149 14.11 -1.00 11.79
CA MET A 149 14.79 -0.51 10.58
C MET A 149 15.56 0.79 10.80
N THR A 150 15.26 1.54 11.85
CA THR A 150 15.91 2.83 12.20
C THR A 150 17.02 2.71 13.24
N ARG A 151 17.22 1.51 13.78
CA ARG A 151 18.37 1.23 14.67
C ARG A 151 19.67 1.24 13.88
N PRO A 152 20.76 1.76 14.46
CA PRO A 152 22.08 1.71 13.86
C PRO A 152 22.60 0.27 13.77
#